data_98645b0d7b537b542f9be0ccb2f0ca99
#
_entry.id   98645b0d7b537b542f9be0ccb2f0ca99
#
_cell.length_a   1.000
_cell.length_b   1.000
_cell.length_c   1.000
_cell.angle_alpha   90.00
_cell.angle_beta   90.00
_cell.angle_gamma   90.00
#
_symmetry.space_group_name_H-M   'P 1'
#
loop_
_entity.id
_entity.type
_entity.pdbx_description
1 polymer ?
#
loop_
_entity_poly.entity_id
_entity_poly.type
_entity_poly.pdbx_seq_one_letter_code
_entity_poly.pdbx_strand_id
1 'polypeptide(L)'
;QRQMCIRDRVIEASHPSPDKKGLEATKMLFNLAKKATRDDHIVFLISGGASSLLTLPADGVMFEEKQKINNELLNSGASIDKMNIVRRSLSQIKGGRLAEAIYPAQITTYMISDIPGDDPAHIGSGPTIQARGENFDSLSILNDYKISISEKIKKSILNNKLPKLIDAPNYMLATPFMSLENAALKARNEGYE
;
A
#
# COMPACT_ATOMS: atom_id res chain seq x y z
N GLN A 1 -2.75 37.70 -4.99
CA GLN A 1 -2.86 36.45 -5.80
C GLN A 1 -1.70 35.55 -5.41
N ARG A 2 -1.95 34.51 -4.58
CA ARG A 2 -0.96 33.45 -4.38
C ARG A 2 -0.92 32.65 -5.67
N GLN A 3 0.17 32.75 -6.41
CA GLN A 3 0.47 31.83 -7.50
C GLN A 3 0.62 30.43 -6.88
N MET A 4 -0.34 29.57 -7.15
CA MET A 4 -0.27 28.16 -6.83
C MET A 4 0.80 27.57 -7.79
N CYS A 5 2.02 27.42 -7.30
CA CYS A 5 3.06 26.72 -8.05
C CYS A 5 2.78 25.22 -7.99
N ILE A 6 1.97 24.73 -8.92
CA ILE A 6 1.80 23.30 -9.13
C ILE A 6 3.10 22.79 -9.76
N ARG A 7 3.87 22.02 -8.99
CA ARG A 7 5.03 21.29 -9.48
C ARG A 7 4.65 19.85 -9.66
N ASP A 8 4.01 19.54 -10.77
CA ASP A 8 3.61 18.18 -11.07
C ASP A 8 4.80 17.37 -11.56
N ARG A 9 4.91 16.16 -11.02
CA ARG A 9 5.84 15.14 -11.49
C ARG A 9 5.09 13.85 -11.71
N VAL A 10 4.99 13.41 -12.95
CA VAL A 10 4.43 12.11 -13.34
C VAL A 10 5.59 11.15 -13.52
N ILE A 11 5.51 9.99 -12.88
CA ILE A 11 6.48 8.90 -13.03
C ILE A 11 5.68 7.64 -13.36
N GLU A 12 5.90 7.12 -14.56
CA GLU A 12 5.29 5.88 -15.01
C GLU A 12 6.08 4.68 -14.52
N ALA A 13 5.37 3.66 -14.01
CA ALA A 13 5.95 2.42 -13.52
C ALA A 13 5.06 1.23 -13.89
N SER A 14 5.60 0.02 -13.81
CA SER A 14 4.92 -1.20 -14.24
C SER A 14 3.87 -1.70 -13.25
N HIS A 15 2.79 -2.23 -13.82
CA HIS A 15 1.72 -2.93 -13.12
C HIS A 15 1.33 -4.19 -13.94
N PRO A 16 1.04 -5.35 -13.34
CA PRO A 16 0.93 -5.64 -11.90
C PRO A 16 2.26 -5.95 -11.20
N SER A 17 3.34 -6.14 -11.90
CA SER A 17 4.65 -6.45 -11.31
C SER A 17 5.45 -5.17 -11.04
N PRO A 18 5.94 -4.95 -9.81
CA PRO A 18 6.78 -3.80 -9.49
C PRO A 18 8.06 -3.78 -10.35
N ASP A 19 8.51 -2.58 -10.73
CA ASP A 19 9.75 -2.37 -11.46
C ASP A 19 10.71 -1.38 -10.76
N LYS A 20 11.88 -1.18 -11.34
CA LYS A 20 12.89 -0.26 -10.81
C LYS A 20 12.43 1.20 -10.84
N LYS A 21 11.61 1.58 -11.82
CA LYS A 21 11.05 2.95 -11.90
C LYS A 21 10.11 3.21 -10.72
N GLY A 22 9.23 2.26 -10.39
CA GLY A 22 8.37 2.33 -9.21
C GLY A 22 9.17 2.37 -7.92
N LEU A 23 10.26 1.61 -7.81
CA LEU A 23 11.17 1.66 -6.67
C LEU A 23 11.82 3.04 -6.51
N GLU A 24 12.33 3.64 -7.58
CA GLU A 24 12.94 4.97 -7.55
C GLU A 24 11.91 6.06 -7.22
N ALA A 25 10.74 6.02 -7.85
CA ALA A 25 9.63 6.92 -7.54
C ALA A 25 9.24 6.84 -6.07
N THR A 26 9.15 5.62 -5.53
CA THR A 26 8.81 5.40 -4.12
C THR A 26 9.89 5.93 -3.18
N LYS A 27 11.19 5.75 -3.51
CA LYS A 27 12.28 6.35 -2.73
C LYS A 27 12.19 7.87 -2.71
N MET A 28 11.89 8.50 -3.84
CA MET A 28 11.72 9.96 -3.92
C MET A 28 10.56 10.42 -3.06
N LEU A 29 9.41 9.75 -3.13
CA LEU A 29 8.24 10.02 -2.31
C LEU A 29 8.55 9.85 -0.82
N PHE A 30 9.21 8.77 -0.44
CA PHE A 30 9.56 8.50 0.95
C PHE A 30 10.56 9.52 1.52
N ASN A 31 11.53 9.95 0.70
CA ASN A 31 12.46 11.02 1.09
C ASN A 31 11.77 12.39 1.22
N LEU A 32 10.74 12.66 0.42
CA LEU A 32 9.90 13.83 0.57
C LEU A 32 9.06 13.75 1.84
N ALA A 33 8.44 12.60 2.09
CA ALA A 33 7.66 12.33 3.29
C ALA A 33 8.44 12.62 4.58
N LYS A 34 9.69 12.16 4.66
CA LYS A 34 10.57 12.39 5.82
C LYS A 34 10.94 13.86 6.07
N LYS A 35 10.71 14.74 5.11
CA LYS A 35 10.97 16.19 5.25
C LYS A 35 9.74 16.95 5.71
N ALA A 36 8.60 16.29 5.84
CA ALA A 36 7.36 16.91 6.26
C ALA A 36 7.44 17.40 7.71
N THR A 37 6.86 18.56 7.96
CA THR A 37 6.84 19.24 9.25
C THR A 37 5.42 19.39 9.76
N ARG A 38 5.23 19.92 10.97
CA ARG A 38 3.91 20.19 11.54
C ARG A 38 3.06 21.17 10.73
N ASP A 39 3.72 22.02 9.94
CA ASP A 39 3.06 23.05 9.11
C ASP A 39 2.59 22.50 7.77
N ASP A 40 2.94 21.25 7.45
CA ASP A 40 2.55 20.59 6.22
C ASP A 40 1.28 19.77 6.39
N HIS A 41 0.45 19.79 5.34
CA HIS A 41 -0.68 18.88 5.20
C HIS A 41 -0.53 18.08 3.91
N ILE A 42 -0.39 16.76 4.05
CA ILE A 42 -0.16 15.85 2.93
C ILE A 42 -1.46 15.13 2.60
N VAL A 43 -1.88 15.26 1.36
CA VAL A 43 -3.06 14.59 0.83
C VAL A 43 -2.62 13.43 -0.06
N PHE A 44 -3.08 12.23 0.26
CA PHE A 44 -2.90 11.04 -0.57
C PHE A 44 -4.13 10.74 -1.40
N LEU A 45 -3.92 10.50 -2.68
CA LEU A 45 -4.93 9.98 -3.60
C LEU A 45 -4.48 8.58 -4.01
N ILE A 46 -5.17 7.54 -3.51
CA ILE A 46 -4.79 6.13 -3.70
C ILE A 46 -5.88 5.44 -4.50
N SER A 47 -5.50 4.76 -5.58
CA SER A 47 -6.38 3.94 -6.38
C SER A 47 -5.77 2.55 -6.64
N GLY A 48 -6.46 1.71 -7.41
CA GLY A 48 -5.99 0.39 -7.81
C GLY A 48 -4.58 0.42 -8.41
N GLY A 49 -3.84 -0.67 -8.23
CA GLY A 49 -2.44 -0.76 -8.66
C GLY A 49 -1.40 -0.17 -7.71
N ALA A 50 -1.80 0.64 -6.72
CA ALA A 50 -0.88 1.26 -5.76
C ALA A 50 0.02 0.24 -5.03
N SER A 51 -0.45 -1.01 -4.86
CA SER A 51 0.35 -2.05 -4.19
C SER A 51 1.61 -2.43 -4.95
N SER A 52 1.60 -2.39 -6.29
CA SER A 52 2.77 -2.66 -7.13
C SER A 52 3.58 -1.40 -7.44
N LEU A 53 2.89 -0.29 -7.72
CA LEU A 53 3.54 0.98 -8.07
C LEU A 53 4.31 1.56 -6.87
N LEU A 54 3.76 1.46 -5.67
CA LEU A 54 4.36 1.93 -4.42
C LEU A 54 5.17 0.79 -3.77
N THR A 55 6.43 0.67 -4.14
CA THR A 55 7.30 -0.41 -3.67
C THR A 55 8.61 0.11 -3.11
N LEU A 56 8.86 -0.18 -1.82
CA LEU A 56 10.14 0.06 -1.15
C LEU A 56 10.40 -1.12 -0.22
N PRO A 57 11.44 -1.94 -0.50
CA PRO A 57 11.78 -3.07 0.34
C PRO A 57 12.14 -2.64 1.76
N ALA A 58 11.89 -3.53 2.74
CA ALA A 58 12.39 -3.38 4.10
C ALA A 58 13.92 -3.36 4.13
N ASP A 59 14.50 -2.76 5.17
CA ASP A 59 15.95 -2.69 5.32
C ASP A 59 16.57 -4.10 5.30
N GLY A 60 17.61 -4.24 4.50
CA GLY A 60 18.29 -5.52 4.32
C GLY A 60 17.66 -6.46 3.30
N VAL A 61 16.51 -6.14 2.69
CA VAL A 61 15.87 -6.91 1.62
C VAL A 61 16.18 -6.27 0.27
N MET A 62 16.71 -7.03 -0.67
CA MET A 62 16.89 -6.54 -2.05
C MET A 62 15.56 -6.51 -2.79
N PHE A 63 15.46 -5.63 -3.77
CA PHE A 63 14.24 -5.48 -4.56
C PHE A 63 13.87 -6.79 -5.29
N GLU A 64 14.85 -7.45 -5.86
CA GLU A 64 14.70 -8.72 -6.57
C GLU A 64 14.25 -9.86 -5.64
N GLU A 65 14.76 -9.89 -4.39
CA GLU A 65 14.33 -10.86 -3.39
C GLU A 65 12.85 -10.65 -3.02
N LYS A 66 12.44 -9.39 -2.83
CA LYS A 66 11.03 -9.04 -2.56
C LYS A 66 10.12 -9.43 -3.74
N GLN A 67 10.55 -9.18 -4.99
CA GLN A 67 9.79 -9.59 -6.17
C GLN A 67 9.64 -11.10 -6.23
N LYS A 68 10.73 -11.86 -5.99
CA LYS A 68 10.73 -13.31 -5.97
C LYS A 68 9.71 -13.85 -4.96
N ILE A 69 9.77 -13.39 -3.71
CA ILE A 69 8.84 -13.82 -2.65
C ILE A 69 7.39 -13.50 -3.03
N ASN A 70 7.13 -12.30 -3.60
CA ASN A 70 5.79 -11.93 -4.04
C ASN A 70 5.26 -12.85 -5.15
N ASN A 71 6.11 -13.22 -6.11
CA ASN A 71 5.75 -14.15 -7.19
C ASN A 71 5.50 -15.57 -6.68
N GLU A 72 6.33 -16.04 -5.74
CA GLU A 72 6.13 -17.35 -5.10
C GLU A 72 4.80 -17.39 -4.32
N LEU A 73 4.44 -16.32 -3.59
CA LEU A 73 3.14 -16.20 -2.92
C LEU A 73 1.97 -16.22 -3.92
N LEU A 74 2.07 -15.49 -5.03
CA LEU A 74 1.05 -15.50 -6.07
C LEU A 74 0.86 -16.91 -6.65
N ASN A 75 1.96 -17.61 -6.96
CA ASN A 75 1.92 -18.94 -7.54
C ASN A 75 1.48 -20.03 -6.55
N SER A 76 1.60 -19.78 -5.25
CA SER A 76 1.22 -20.74 -4.20
C SER A 76 -0.29 -20.76 -3.91
N GLY A 77 -1.08 -19.84 -4.49
CA GLY A 77 -2.49 -19.70 -4.21
C GLY A 77 -2.80 -19.08 -2.83
N ALA A 78 -1.84 -18.40 -2.23
CA ALA A 78 -2.06 -17.68 -0.97
C ALA A 78 -3.19 -16.66 -1.11
N SER A 79 -4.05 -16.56 -0.09
CA SER A 79 -5.10 -15.53 -0.07
C SER A 79 -4.51 -14.13 -0.05
N ILE A 80 -5.26 -13.15 -0.56
CA ILE A 80 -4.79 -11.76 -0.63
C ILE A 80 -4.42 -11.20 0.74
N ASP A 81 -5.13 -11.60 1.79
CA ASP A 81 -4.86 -11.17 3.17
C ASP A 81 -3.48 -11.67 3.64
N LYS A 82 -3.20 -12.97 3.47
CA LYS A 82 -1.89 -13.55 3.79
C LYS A 82 -0.76 -12.91 2.97
N MET A 83 -1.01 -12.69 1.67
CA MET A 83 -0.05 -12.00 0.82
C MET A 83 0.23 -10.58 1.31
N ASN A 84 -0.80 -9.84 1.72
CA ASN A 84 -0.66 -8.48 2.23
C ASN A 84 0.11 -8.44 3.56
N ILE A 85 -0.07 -9.41 4.44
CA ILE A 85 0.73 -9.53 5.67
C ILE A 85 2.22 -9.62 5.32
N VAL A 86 2.61 -10.53 4.42
CA VAL A 86 4.00 -10.67 3.99
C VAL A 86 4.50 -9.43 3.24
N ARG A 87 3.70 -8.85 2.35
CA ARG A 87 4.04 -7.62 1.62
C ARG A 87 4.32 -6.45 2.56
N ARG A 88 3.55 -6.32 3.64
CA ARG A 88 3.75 -5.29 4.67
C ARG A 88 5.02 -5.53 5.46
N SER A 89 5.30 -6.76 5.86
CA SER A 89 6.53 -7.10 6.62
C SER A 89 7.82 -6.90 5.83
N LEU A 90 7.74 -6.99 4.50
CA LEU A 90 8.86 -6.76 3.58
C LEU A 90 8.90 -5.31 3.01
N SER A 91 8.30 -4.34 3.70
CA SER A 91 8.17 -2.97 3.16
C SER A 91 8.47 -1.89 4.18
N GLN A 92 9.13 -0.82 3.73
CA GLN A 92 9.35 0.40 4.53
C GLN A 92 8.18 1.39 4.48
N ILE A 93 7.16 1.15 3.63
CA ILE A 93 6.10 2.14 3.40
C ILE A 93 4.69 1.60 3.60
N LYS A 94 4.49 0.28 3.49
CA LYS A 94 3.18 -0.36 3.64
C LYS A 94 2.78 -0.55 5.11
N GLY A 95 1.48 -0.77 5.35
CA GLY A 95 0.96 -1.03 6.69
C GLY A 95 1.10 0.16 7.65
N GLY A 96 0.89 1.39 7.19
CA GLY A 96 0.94 2.60 7.99
C GLY A 96 2.33 3.24 8.10
N ARG A 97 3.39 2.59 7.60
CA ARG A 97 4.76 3.11 7.76
C ARG A 97 5.01 4.42 7.02
N LEU A 98 4.29 4.65 5.91
CA LEU A 98 4.38 5.94 5.23
C LEU A 98 3.79 7.06 6.08
N ALA A 99 2.66 6.82 6.76
CA ALA A 99 2.10 7.78 7.70
C ALA A 99 3.06 8.08 8.88
N GLU A 100 3.70 7.04 9.43
CA GLU A 100 4.72 7.24 10.47
C GLU A 100 5.90 8.08 9.97
N ALA A 101 6.35 7.86 8.73
CA ALA A 101 7.45 8.63 8.15
C ALA A 101 7.11 10.10 7.89
N ILE A 102 5.82 10.43 7.75
CA ILE A 102 5.31 11.80 7.53
C ILE A 102 5.13 12.54 8.86
N TYR A 103 4.84 11.80 9.95
CA TYR A 103 4.61 12.44 11.23
C TYR A 103 5.78 13.38 11.61
N PRO A 104 5.51 14.62 12.08
CA PRO A 104 4.26 15.13 12.65
C PRO A 104 3.36 15.94 11.69
N ALA A 105 3.53 15.87 10.37
CA ALA A 105 2.64 16.54 9.44
C ALA A 105 1.23 15.94 9.47
N GLN A 106 0.24 16.73 9.06
CA GLN A 106 -1.14 16.26 8.90
C GLN A 106 -1.27 15.39 7.65
N ILE A 107 -2.10 14.35 7.72
CA ILE A 107 -2.34 13.44 6.60
C ILE A 107 -3.84 13.30 6.38
N THR A 108 -4.24 13.34 5.12
CA THR A 108 -5.58 12.94 4.68
C THR A 108 -5.44 12.00 3.49
N THR A 109 -6.15 10.88 3.51
CA THR A 109 -6.10 9.88 2.44
C THR A 109 -7.48 9.73 1.80
N TYR A 110 -7.55 9.92 0.49
CA TYR A 110 -8.71 9.61 -0.34
C TYR A 110 -8.41 8.36 -1.17
N MET A 111 -9.38 7.44 -1.24
CA MET A 111 -9.18 6.14 -1.87
C MET A 111 -10.30 5.80 -2.84
N ILE A 112 -9.94 5.09 -3.90
CA ILE A 112 -10.85 4.34 -4.76
C ILE A 112 -10.51 2.88 -4.58
N SER A 113 -11.49 2.08 -4.15
CA SER A 113 -11.31 0.64 -3.96
C SER A 113 -11.51 -0.12 -5.27
N ASP A 114 -10.67 -1.11 -5.50
CA ASP A 114 -10.79 -2.13 -6.55
C ASP A 114 -10.74 -3.56 -5.97
N ILE A 115 -10.86 -3.69 -4.65
CA ILE A 115 -10.74 -4.96 -3.93
C ILE A 115 -12.08 -5.37 -3.29
N PRO A 116 -12.34 -6.67 -3.12
CA PRO A 116 -13.48 -7.14 -2.35
C PRO A 116 -13.41 -6.68 -0.88
N GLY A 117 -14.55 -6.25 -0.33
CA GLY A 117 -14.68 -5.87 1.07
C GLY A 117 -14.22 -4.46 1.41
N ASP A 118 -13.64 -3.73 0.49
CA ASP A 118 -13.31 -2.29 0.57
C ASP A 118 -12.52 -1.87 1.82
N ASP A 119 -11.76 -2.80 2.44
CA ASP A 119 -10.96 -2.48 3.62
C ASP A 119 -9.81 -1.50 3.25
N PRO A 120 -9.82 -0.29 3.81
CA PRO A 120 -8.80 0.72 3.53
C PRO A 120 -7.36 0.25 3.80
N ALA A 121 -7.16 -0.64 4.78
CA ALA A 121 -5.84 -1.17 5.10
C ALA A 121 -5.30 -2.12 4.03
N HIS A 122 -6.15 -2.64 3.15
CA HIS A 122 -5.76 -3.54 2.07
C HIS A 122 -5.52 -2.81 0.74
N ILE A 123 -6.13 -1.63 0.53
CA ILE A 123 -5.90 -0.82 -0.68
C ILE A 123 -4.45 -0.34 -0.70
N GLY A 124 -3.72 -0.69 -1.76
CA GLY A 124 -2.29 -0.42 -1.84
C GLY A 124 -1.43 -1.09 -0.75
N SER A 125 -2.01 -2.04 0.01
CA SER A 125 -1.47 -2.64 1.25
C SER A 125 -1.28 -1.62 2.38
N GLY A 126 -2.15 -0.60 2.44
CA GLY A 126 -2.25 0.36 3.51
C GLY A 126 -1.00 1.23 3.73
N PRO A 127 -0.55 2.06 2.78
CA PRO A 127 0.66 2.87 3.02
C PRO A 127 0.47 3.88 4.15
N THR A 128 -0.71 4.47 4.27
CA THR A 128 -1.06 5.46 5.29
C THR A 128 -1.95 4.91 6.40
N ILE A 129 -2.35 3.65 6.31
CA ILE A 129 -3.31 3.03 7.22
C ILE A 129 -2.73 1.74 7.78
N GLN A 130 -2.69 1.63 9.10
CA GLN A 130 -2.29 0.41 9.77
C GLN A 130 -3.48 -0.56 9.84
N ALA A 131 -3.28 -1.80 9.41
CA ALA A 131 -4.24 -2.87 9.62
C ALA A 131 -4.38 -3.17 11.11
N ARG A 132 -5.60 -3.24 11.61
CA ARG A 132 -5.90 -3.51 13.02
C ARG A 132 -6.15 -5.00 13.22
N GLY A 133 -5.67 -5.55 14.33
CA GLY A 133 -5.99 -6.91 14.76
C GLY A 133 -5.33 -8.04 13.95
N GLU A 134 -4.47 -7.74 13.02
CA GLU A 134 -3.70 -8.76 12.31
C GLU A 134 -2.54 -9.30 13.17
N ASN A 135 -2.52 -10.60 13.32
CA ASN A 135 -1.36 -11.29 13.87
C ASN A 135 -0.32 -11.40 12.74
N PHE A 136 0.72 -10.58 12.81
CA PHE A 136 1.69 -10.39 11.71
C PHE A 136 2.73 -11.51 11.65
N ASP A 137 2.29 -12.75 11.68
CA ASP A 137 3.21 -13.88 11.53
C ASP A 137 3.52 -14.18 10.04
N SER A 138 4.25 -13.24 9.45
CA SER A 138 4.73 -13.40 8.07
C SER A 138 5.64 -14.62 7.91
N LEU A 139 6.37 -15.01 8.95
CA LEU A 139 7.26 -16.16 8.90
C LEU A 139 6.48 -17.47 8.89
N SER A 140 5.41 -17.57 9.67
CA SER A 140 4.50 -18.72 9.61
C SER A 140 3.87 -18.84 8.23
N ILE A 141 3.36 -17.74 7.67
CA ILE A 141 2.78 -17.73 6.32
C ILE A 141 3.79 -18.23 5.28
N LEU A 142 5.01 -17.71 5.30
CA LEU A 142 6.05 -18.14 4.36
C LEU A 142 6.37 -19.63 4.51
N ASN A 143 6.41 -20.14 5.74
CA ASN A 143 6.61 -21.55 6.02
C ASN A 143 5.45 -22.42 5.54
N ASP A 144 4.21 -22.04 5.80
CA ASP A 144 2.99 -22.77 5.39
C ASP A 144 2.94 -22.95 3.87
N TYR A 145 3.35 -21.93 3.13
CA TYR A 145 3.43 -21.95 1.67
C TYR A 145 4.76 -22.46 1.11
N LYS A 146 5.65 -22.97 1.98
CA LYS A 146 6.97 -23.53 1.63
C LYS A 146 7.86 -22.56 0.84
N ILE A 147 7.75 -21.28 1.13
CA ILE A 147 8.55 -20.23 0.52
C ILE A 147 9.84 -20.05 1.32
N SER A 148 10.96 -20.43 0.72
CA SER A 148 12.27 -20.36 1.37
C SER A 148 12.81 -18.93 1.32
N ILE A 149 13.26 -18.43 2.47
CA ILE A 149 13.91 -17.12 2.62
C ILE A 149 15.27 -17.27 3.29
N SER A 150 16.18 -16.35 3.00
CA SER A 150 17.48 -16.30 3.66
C SER A 150 17.36 -15.84 5.13
N GLU A 151 18.33 -16.20 5.96
CA GLU A 151 18.40 -15.69 7.35
C GLU A 151 18.47 -14.16 7.41
N LYS A 152 19.02 -13.51 6.40
CA LYS A 152 19.03 -12.06 6.26
C LYS A 152 17.63 -11.49 6.13
N ILE A 153 16.78 -12.08 5.26
CA ILE A 153 15.39 -11.66 5.09
C ILE A 153 14.58 -11.94 6.35
N LYS A 154 14.78 -13.09 6.99
CA LYS A 154 14.14 -13.43 8.26
C LYS A 154 14.45 -12.39 9.35
N LYS A 155 15.70 -12.01 9.51
CA LYS A 155 16.10 -10.92 10.42
C LYS A 155 15.46 -9.58 10.04
N SER A 156 15.38 -9.28 8.75
CA SER A 156 14.72 -8.06 8.28
C SER A 156 13.24 -8.03 8.65
N ILE A 157 12.51 -9.13 8.46
CA ILE A 157 11.11 -9.24 8.87
C ILE A 157 10.95 -9.02 10.38
N LEU A 158 11.76 -9.67 11.19
CA LEU A 158 11.72 -9.56 12.66
C LEU A 158 12.05 -8.15 13.16
N ASN A 159 12.93 -7.44 12.46
CA ASN A 159 13.33 -6.07 12.80
C ASN A 159 12.36 -5.01 12.27
N ASN A 160 11.56 -5.33 11.25
CA ASN A 160 10.61 -4.41 10.64
C ASN A 160 9.34 -4.28 11.49
N LYS A 161 9.50 -3.63 12.65
CA LYS A 161 8.43 -3.43 13.63
C LYS A 161 7.20 -2.77 13.03
N LEU A 162 6.06 -2.99 13.69
CA LEU A 162 4.85 -2.24 13.39
C LEU A 162 5.07 -0.75 13.62
N PRO A 163 4.57 0.11 12.72
CA PRO A 163 4.67 1.54 12.90
C PRO A 163 3.81 1.99 14.08
N LYS A 164 4.09 3.17 14.60
CA LYS A 164 3.17 3.84 15.52
C LYS A 164 1.84 4.07 14.82
N LEU A 165 0.75 3.92 15.56
CA LEU A 165 -0.56 4.28 15.07
C LEU A 165 -0.62 5.80 14.90
N ILE A 166 -0.79 6.25 13.66
CA ILE A 166 -0.99 7.66 13.32
C ILE A 166 -2.46 7.85 12.98
N ASP A 167 -3.09 8.83 13.61
CA ASP A 167 -4.44 9.24 13.26
C ASP A 167 -4.38 9.97 11.91
N ALA A 168 -4.82 9.29 10.86
CA ALA A 168 -4.82 9.78 9.50
C ALA A 168 -6.24 9.61 8.94
N PRO A 169 -7.04 10.69 8.86
CA PRO A 169 -8.36 10.64 8.25
C PRO A 169 -8.30 10.02 6.86
N ASN A 170 -9.21 9.07 6.61
CA ASN A 170 -9.29 8.40 5.32
C ASN A 170 -10.75 8.37 4.83
N TYR A 171 -10.91 8.53 3.53
CA TYR A 171 -12.21 8.64 2.88
C TYR A 171 -12.26 7.75 1.65
N MET A 172 -13.26 6.88 1.59
CA MET A 172 -13.54 6.08 0.40
C MET A 172 -14.40 6.91 -0.55
N LEU A 173 -13.85 7.24 -1.73
CA LEU A 173 -14.53 8.04 -2.75
C LEU A 173 -15.40 7.19 -3.67
N ALA A 174 -14.92 6.00 -4.01
CA ALA A 174 -15.66 5.06 -4.86
C ALA A 174 -15.27 3.62 -4.54
N THR A 175 -16.25 2.72 -4.69
CA THR A 175 -16.08 1.28 -4.57
C THR A 175 -16.73 0.55 -5.74
N PRO A 176 -16.39 -0.72 -6.02
CA PRO A 176 -17.11 -1.55 -6.98
C PRO A 176 -18.60 -1.62 -6.66
N PHE A 177 -18.96 -1.74 -5.38
CA PHE A 177 -20.36 -1.81 -4.94
C PHE A 177 -21.12 -0.52 -5.27
N MET A 178 -20.57 0.66 -4.94
CA MET A 178 -21.18 1.95 -5.31
C MET A 178 -21.38 2.09 -6.82
N SER A 179 -20.43 1.61 -7.61
CA SER A 179 -20.52 1.64 -9.07
C SER A 179 -21.64 0.73 -9.58
N LEU A 180 -21.78 -0.47 -9.02
CA LEU A 180 -22.85 -1.41 -9.37
C LEU A 180 -24.23 -0.89 -8.95
N GLU A 181 -24.37 -0.30 -7.76
CA GLU A 181 -25.62 0.32 -7.32
C GLU A 181 -26.07 1.44 -8.26
N ASN A 182 -25.13 2.33 -8.63
CA ASN A 182 -25.44 3.41 -9.57
C ASN A 182 -25.81 2.88 -10.96
N ALA A 183 -25.14 1.85 -11.45
CA ALA A 183 -25.49 1.20 -12.72
C ALA A 183 -26.88 0.55 -12.65
N ALA A 184 -27.20 -0.16 -11.57
CA ALA A 184 -28.52 -0.76 -11.37
C ALA A 184 -29.63 0.31 -11.27
N LEU A 185 -29.37 1.41 -10.56
CA LEU A 185 -30.31 2.52 -10.48
C LEU A 185 -30.57 3.14 -11.86
N LYS A 186 -29.52 3.35 -12.64
CA LYS A 186 -29.63 3.86 -14.00
C LYS A 186 -30.46 2.93 -14.89
N ALA A 187 -30.18 1.62 -14.86
CA ALA A 187 -30.93 0.63 -15.62
C ALA A 187 -32.42 0.63 -15.25
N ARG A 188 -32.75 0.62 -13.96
CA ARG A 188 -34.16 0.70 -13.50
C ARG A 188 -34.85 1.96 -13.97
N ASN A 189 -34.19 3.11 -13.91
CA ASN A 189 -34.76 4.39 -14.39
C ASN A 189 -35.03 4.39 -15.90
N GLU A 190 -34.36 3.52 -16.65
CA GLU A 190 -34.56 3.34 -18.07
C GLU A 190 -35.49 2.16 -18.41
N GLY A 191 -36.12 1.53 -17.41
CA GLY A 191 -37.13 0.48 -17.58
C GLY A 191 -36.56 -0.95 -17.72
N TYR A 192 -35.28 -1.17 -17.35
CA TYR A 192 -34.70 -2.51 -17.26
C TYR A 192 -34.88 -3.08 -15.85
N GLU A 193 -35.13 -4.39 -15.74
CA GLU A 193 -35.22 -5.13 -14.47
C GLU A 193 -33.89 -5.79 -14.08
#